data_621f5e79f768e13a05f0a8dc161bdbc1
#
_entry.id   621f5e79f768e13a05f0a8dc161bdbc1
#
_cell.length_a   1.000
_cell.length_b   1.000
_cell.length_c   1.000
_cell.angle_alpha   90.00
_cell.angle_beta   90.00
_cell.angle_gamma   90.00
#
_symmetry.space_group_name_H-M   'P 1'
#
loop_
_entity.id
_entity.type
_entity.pdbx_description
1 polymer ?
#
loop_
_entity_poly.entity_id
_entity_poly.type
_entity_poly.pdbx_seq_one_letter_code
_entity_poly.pdbx_strand_id
1 'polypeptide(L)' 'MCLAIPGRVAEIDTKTEKAVIDYDGLTKSASIRLLPQVEVGQLVLVHAGFIIQILKEEDGAELLKLVREAGLYG' A
#
# COMPACT_ATOMS: atom_id res chain seq x y z
N MET A 1 -1.93 17.36 5.66
CA MET A 1 -1.08 17.08 4.50
C MET A 1 -1.20 15.61 4.13
N CYS A 2 -1.45 15.32 2.88
CA CYS A 2 -1.63 13.96 2.42
C CYS A 2 -0.33 13.43 1.83
N LEU A 3 0.15 12.32 2.38
CA LEU A 3 1.33 11.63 1.86
C LEU A 3 0.90 10.28 1.30
N ALA A 4 1.42 9.94 0.13
CA ALA A 4 1.26 8.60 -0.40
C ALA A 4 2.34 7.73 0.24
N ILE A 5 1.93 6.65 0.89
CA ILE A 5 2.83 5.77 1.62
C ILE A 5 2.83 4.40 0.94
N PRO A 6 4.01 3.85 0.61
CA PRO A 6 4.06 2.52 0.02
C PRO A 6 3.81 1.44 1.06
N GLY A 7 3.12 0.39 0.63
CA GLY A 7 2.86 -0.77 1.47
C GLY A 7 2.62 -1.99 0.61
N ARG A 8 2.59 -3.16 1.23
CA ARG A 8 2.38 -4.43 0.54
C ARG A 8 0.97 -4.93 0.81
N VAL A 9 0.29 -5.39 -0.22
CA VAL A 9 -1.07 -5.93 -0.07
C VAL A 9 -0.98 -7.30 0.60
N ALA A 10 -1.58 -7.42 1.78
CA ALA A 10 -1.60 -8.67 2.54
C ALA A 10 -2.86 -9.48 2.28
N GLU A 11 -4.01 -8.82 2.15
CA GLU A 11 -5.29 -9.48 1.89
C GLU A 11 -6.18 -8.57 1.05
N ILE A 12 -7.11 -9.19 0.33
CA ILE A 12 -8.11 -8.45 -0.45
C ILE A 12 -9.49 -9.02 -0.16
N ASP A 13 -10.45 -8.13 0.10
CA ASP A 13 -11.86 -8.48 0.22
C ASP A 13 -12.63 -7.79 -0.92
N THR A 14 -13.02 -8.57 -1.91
CA THR A 14 -13.70 -8.05 -3.08
C THR A 14 -15.13 -7.59 -2.77
N LYS A 15 -15.74 -8.12 -1.74
CA LYS A 15 -17.12 -7.76 -1.36
C LYS A 15 -17.17 -6.33 -0.81
N THR A 16 -16.20 -5.97 0.01
CA THR A 16 -16.14 -4.62 0.59
C THR A 16 -15.28 -3.67 -0.23
N GLU A 17 -14.63 -4.18 -1.28
CA GLU A 17 -13.70 -3.43 -2.12
C GLU A 17 -12.57 -2.81 -1.31
N LYS A 18 -12.03 -3.59 -0.37
CA LYS A 18 -10.94 -3.16 0.49
C LYS A 18 -9.82 -4.18 0.52
N ALA A 19 -8.62 -3.69 0.80
CA ALA A 19 -7.45 -4.52 0.99
C ALA A 19 -6.83 -4.21 2.35
N VAL A 20 -6.14 -5.17 2.92
CA VAL A 20 -5.30 -4.96 4.10
C VAL A 20 -3.89 -4.72 3.62
N ILE A 21 -3.32 -3.60 4.01
CA ILE A 21 -1.98 -3.19 3.59
C ILE A 21 -1.03 -3.33 4.77
N ASP A 22 0.08 -3.99 4.53
CA ASP A 22 1.13 -4.18 5.51
C ASP A 22 2.21 -3.12 5.32
N TYR A 23 2.40 -2.30 6.35
CA TYR A 23 3.43 -1.27 6.41
C TYR A 23 4.52 -1.68 7.39
N ASP A 24 5.29 -2.67 6.99
CA ASP A 24 6.41 -3.16 7.82
C ASP A 24 5.94 -3.63 9.21
N GLY A 25 4.89 -4.44 9.23
CA GLY A 25 4.32 -5.01 10.44
C GLY A 25 3.05 -4.33 10.94
N LEU A 26 2.83 -3.08 10.56
CA LEU A 26 1.59 -2.37 10.87
C LEU A 26 0.61 -2.54 9.72
N THR A 27 -0.60 -3.01 10.02
CA THR A 27 -1.60 -3.23 8.97
C THR A 27 -2.74 -2.22 9.06
N LYS A 28 -3.20 -1.77 7.89
CA LYS A 28 -4.36 -0.88 7.77
C LYS A 28 -5.16 -1.26 6.54
N SER A 29 -6.44 -0.95 6.54
CA SER A 29 -7.28 -1.19 5.37
C SER A 29 -7.21 0.00 4.41
N ALA A 30 -7.35 -0.30 3.12
CA ALA A 30 -7.40 0.71 2.07
C ALA A 30 -8.40 0.28 1.01
N SER A 31 -9.02 1.26 0.34
CA SER A 31 -9.98 0.98 -0.72
C SER A 31 -9.28 0.59 -2.01
N ILE A 32 -9.82 -0.42 -2.70
CA ILE A 32 -9.32 -0.83 -4.01
C ILE A 32 -10.20 -0.31 -5.15
N ARG A 33 -11.10 0.61 -4.87
CA ARG A 33 -12.05 1.12 -5.88
C ARG A 33 -11.37 1.75 -7.09
N LEU A 34 -10.24 2.40 -6.88
CA LEU A 34 -9.52 3.08 -7.96
C LEU A 34 -8.66 2.12 -8.77
N LEU A 35 -8.25 1.00 -8.16
CA LEU A 35 -7.40 0.00 -8.81
C LEU A 35 -7.90 -1.40 -8.44
N PRO A 36 -9.06 -1.81 -8.98
CA PRO A 36 -9.65 -3.10 -8.60
C PRO A 36 -8.84 -4.31 -9.06
N GLN A 37 -7.91 -4.12 -9.99
CA GLN A 37 -7.05 -5.20 -10.48
C GLN A 37 -5.88 -5.53 -9.55
N VAL A 38 -5.73 -4.84 -8.44
CA VAL A 38 -4.64 -5.09 -7.49
C VAL A 38 -4.71 -6.52 -6.94
N GLU A 39 -3.56 -7.10 -6.68
CA GLU A 39 -3.44 -8.48 -6.19
C GLU A 39 -2.64 -8.55 -4.91
N VAL A 40 -2.88 -9.62 -4.12
CA VAL A 40 -2.12 -9.89 -2.90
C VAL A 40 -0.64 -10.06 -3.25
N GLY A 41 0.22 -9.47 -2.42
CA GLY A 41 1.66 -9.51 -2.60
C GLY A 41 2.24 -8.36 -3.38
N GLN A 42 1.40 -7.54 -4.03
CA GLN A 42 1.88 -6.38 -4.77
C GLN A 42 2.23 -5.22 -3.84
N LEU A 43 3.21 -4.42 -4.26
CA LEU A 43 3.52 -3.15 -3.62
C LEU A 43 2.63 -2.07 -4.22
N VAL A 44 2.05 -1.25 -3.35
CA VAL A 44 1.11 -0.21 -3.78
C VAL A 44 1.38 1.08 -3.03
N LEU A 45 0.96 2.19 -3.63
CA LEU A 45 0.92 3.49 -2.95
C LEU A 45 -0.49 3.73 -2.44
N VAL A 46 -0.59 4.10 -1.16
CA VAL A 46 -1.86 4.42 -0.51
C VAL A 46 -1.88 5.88 -0.14
N HIS A 47 -2.97 6.56 -0.51
CA HIS A 47 -3.16 7.97 -0.23
C HIS A 47 -4.60 8.18 0.25
N ALA A 48 -4.74 8.77 1.43
CA ALA A 48 -6.06 9.07 2.01
C ALA A 48 -6.98 7.83 2.06
N GLY A 49 -6.40 6.65 2.32
CA GLY A 49 -7.18 5.42 2.43
C GLY A 49 -7.51 4.73 1.11
N PHE A 50 -6.96 5.22 -0.01
CA PHE A 50 -7.15 4.63 -1.34
C PHE A 50 -5.83 4.14 -1.92
N ILE A 51 -5.86 2.97 -2.54
CA ILE A 51 -4.72 2.52 -3.34
C ILE A 51 -4.78 3.29 -4.66
N ILE A 52 -3.74 4.06 -4.95
CA ILE A 52 -3.71 4.93 -6.13
C ILE A 52 -2.75 4.46 -7.20
N GLN A 53 -1.83 3.57 -6.87
CA GLN A 53 -0.84 3.11 -7.83
C GLN A 53 -0.29 1.77 -7.41
N ILE A 54 -0.08 0.89 -8.40
CA ILE A 54 0.62 -0.37 -8.19
C ILE A 54 2.07 -0.13 -8.61
N LEU A 55 3.00 -0.46 -7.71
CA LEU A 55 4.43 -0.23 -7.94
C LEU A 55 5.10 -1.48 -8.47
N LYS A 56 6.11 -1.29 -9.30
CA LYS A 56 7.00 -2.38 -9.67
C LYS A 56 7.79 -2.79 -8.44
N GLU A 57 8.10 -4.07 -8.32
CA GLU A 57 8.81 -4.60 -7.16
C GLU A 57 10.11 -3.84 -6.88
N GLU A 58 10.88 -3.55 -7.91
CA GLU A 58 12.14 -2.82 -7.79
C GLU A 58 11.96 -1.41 -7.24
N ASP A 59 11.02 -0.66 -7.82
CA ASP A 59 10.75 0.72 -7.43
C ASP A 59 10.14 0.78 -6.05
N GLY A 60 9.24 -0.14 -5.76
CA GLY A 60 8.59 -0.21 -4.46
C GLY A 60 9.55 -0.56 -3.34
N ALA A 61 10.51 -1.44 -3.60
CA ALA A 61 11.52 -1.81 -2.61
C ALA A 61 12.39 -0.61 -2.24
N GLU A 62 12.77 0.22 -3.21
CA GLU A 62 13.52 1.43 -2.95
C GLU A 62 12.71 2.43 -2.12
N LEU A 63 11.44 2.62 -2.46
CA LEU A 63 10.57 3.51 -1.71
C LEU A 63 10.39 3.04 -0.26
N LEU A 64 10.20 1.74 -0.07
CA LEU A 64 10.08 1.18 1.27
C LEU A 64 11.34 1.42 2.09
N LYS A 65 12.51 1.26 1.47
CA LYS A 65 13.77 1.50 2.13
C LYS A 65 13.88 2.95 2.57
N LEU A 66 13.55 3.90 1.69
CA LEU A 66 13.60 5.31 1.99
C LEU A 66 12.64 5.70 3.11
N VAL A 67 11.43 5.14 3.09
CA VAL A 67 10.42 5.41 4.11
C VAL A 67 10.87 4.89 5.48
N ARG A 68 11.50 3.70 5.52
CA ARG A 68 12.06 3.17 6.76
C ARG A 68 13.17 4.04 7.30
N GLU A 69 14.11 4.44 6.44
CA GLU A 69 15.24 5.28 6.82
C GLU A 69 14.79 6.65 7.31
N ALA A 70 13.72 7.16 6.74
CA ALA A 70 13.16 8.45 7.16
C ALA A 70 12.27 8.34 8.40
N GLY A 71 11.96 7.13 8.87
CA GLY A 71 11.12 6.92 10.05
C GLY A 71 9.66 7.29 9.85
N LEU A 72 9.16 7.18 8.61
CA LEU A 72 7.78 7.57 8.29
C LEU A 72 6.73 6.54 8.72
N TYR A 73 7.14 5.36 9.08
CA TYR A 73 6.24 4.31 9.57
C TYR A 73 6.04 4.42 11.07
N GLY A 74 5.77 5.49 11.52
CA GLY A 74 5.37 5.69 12.86
C GLY A 74 6.16 5.25 13.96
#